data_df3d4abe2bbffe4ef9b0ce9a68134cdf
#
_entry.id   df3d4abe2bbffe4ef9b0ce9a68134cdf
#
_cell.length_a   1.000
_cell.length_b   1.000
_cell.length_c   1.000
_cell.angle_alpha   90.00
_cell.angle_beta   90.00
_cell.angle_gamma   90.00
#
_symmetry.space_group_name_H-M   'P 1'
#
loop_
_entity.id
_entity.type
_entity.pdbx_description
1 polymer ?
#
loop_
_entity_poly.entity_id
_entity_poly.type
_entity_poly.pdbx_seq_one_letter_code
_entity_poly.pdbx_strand_id
1 'polypeptide(L)'
;MTDKILVTYASRNGSTAGVAEAIGKTLQEGGAQVDVLPMGEVKDLASYRAVVAGSAIQAAQWLPEAMHFVQAHRAELARKPFAAFLVCMTLAMKKGDYREHVSTWLDPVRALVQPVSGRTEVPPGLFAGALDLRKIPSFGDRMKFRMSVAMGFWSEGDHRDWKAIHAWAESLCPLLLQ
;
A
#
# COMPACT_ATOMS: atom_id res chain seq x y z
N MET A 1 11.84 14.42 20.16
CA MET A 1 11.60 13.30 19.23
C MET A 1 10.26 13.52 18.59
N THR A 2 10.18 13.50 17.28
CA THR A 2 8.92 13.67 16.57
C THR A 2 8.14 12.37 16.64
N ASP A 3 6.92 12.39 17.21
CA ASP A 3 6.06 11.20 17.33
C ASP A 3 5.18 10.96 16.10
N LYS A 4 5.55 11.56 14.96
CA LYS A 4 4.80 11.46 13.73
C LYS A 4 5.04 10.15 12.99
N ILE A 5 3.96 9.58 12.45
CA ILE A 5 3.99 8.46 11.51
C ILE A 5 3.72 9.01 10.10
N LEU A 6 4.50 8.58 9.14
CA LEU A 6 4.23 8.84 7.73
C LEU A 6 3.44 7.66 7.16
N VAL A 7 2.29 7.92 6.56
CA VAL A 7 1.62 7.02 5.63
C VAL A 7 1.83 7.57 4.22
N THR A 8 2.56 6.85 3.39
CA THR A 8 2.88 7.31 2.04
C THR A 8 2.50 6.30 0.98
N TYR A 9 2.18 6.77 -0.22
CA TYR A 9 1.61 5.92 -1.24
C TYR A 9 1.98 6.34 -2.66
N ALA A 10 1.92 5.37 -3.58
CA ALA A 10 1.90 5.60 -5.02
C ALA A 10 0.61 5.02 -5.61
N SER A 11 -0.11 5.82 -6.38
CA SER A 11 -1.43 5.48 -6.92
C SER A 11 -1.58 5.96 -8.35
N ARG A 12 -2.27 5.18 -9.20
CA ARG A 12 -2.62 5.60 -10.57
C ARG A 12 -4.03 6.19 -10.65
N ASN A 13 -5.00 5.53 -10.06
CA ASN A 13 -6.43 5.85 -10.23
C ASN A 13 -7.11 6.22 -8.90
N GLY A 14 -6.34 6.50 -7.86
CA GLY A 14 -6.84 6.98 -6.56
C GLY A 14 -7.28 5.89 -5.57
N SER A 15 -7.39 4.62 -5.95
CA SER A 15 -7.83 3.58 -5.01
C SER A 15 -6.82 3.35 -3.88
N THR A 16 -5.52 3.38 -4.17
CA THR A 16 -4.45 3.25 -3.18
C THR A 16 -4.40 4.48 -2.25
N ALA A 17 -4.65 5.67 -2.79
CA ALA A 17 -4.75 6.89 -1.99
C ALA A 17 -5.83 6.77 -0.92
N GLY A 18 -7.05 6.34 -1.29
CA GLY A 18 -8.13 6.13 -0.33
C GLY A 18 -7.82 5.07 0.72
N VAL A 19 -7.06 4.01 0.38
CA VAL A 19 -6.58 3.04 1.36
C VAL A 19 -5.59 3.69 2.33
N ALA A 20 -4.62 4.47 1.82
CA ALA A 20 -3.65 5.20 2.65
C ALA A 20 -4.33 6.19 3.61
N GLU A 21 -5.34 6.92 3.14
CA GLU A 21 -6.14 7.83 3.96
C GLU A 21 -6.88 7.10 5.09
N ALA A 22 -7.49 5.94 4.79
CA ALA A 22 -8.17 5.11 5.79
C ALA A 22 -7.19 4.58 6.85
N ILE A 23 -6.00 4.12 6.42
CA ILE A 23 -4.93 3.70 7.33
C ILE A 23 -4.50 4.87 8.23
N GLY A 24 -4.23 6.02 7.64
CA GLY A 24 -3.83 7.23 8.38
C GLY A 24 -4.86 7.64 9.42
N LYS A 25 -6.15 7.64 9.04
CA LYS A 25 -7.25 7.94 9.95
C LYS A 25 -7.32 6.96 11.12
N THR A 26 -7.20 5.66 10.86
CA THR A 26 -7.22 4.63 11.92
C THR A 26 -6.05 4.81 12.89
N LEU A 27 -4.84 5.10 12.39
CA LEU A 27 -3.69 5.37 13.25
C LEU A 27 -3.88 6.65 14.08
N GLN A 28 -4.51 7.69 13.53
CA GLN A 28 -4.86 8.92 14.27
C GLN A 28 -5.88 8.64 15.38
N GLU A 29 -6.90 7.83 15.11
CA GLU A 29 -7.87 7.37 16.10
C GLU A 29 -7.21 6.56 17.21
N GLY A 30 -6.11 5.84 16.91
CA GLY A 30 -5.23 5.17 17.86
C GLY A 30 -4.28 6.10 18.65
N GLY A 31 -4.36 7.41 18.43
CA GLY A 31 -3.59 8.43 19.16
C GLY A 31 -2.28 8.89 18.48
N ALA A 32 -1.97 8.42 17.26
CA ALA A 32 -0.79 8.83 16.53
C ALA A 32 -0.96 10.23 15.87
N GLN A 33 0.13 10.97 15.76
CA GLN A 33 0.21 12.06 14.78
C GLN A 33 0.60 11.47 13.42
N VAL A 34 -0.20 11.70 12.39
CA VAL A 34 -0.01 11.07 11.09
C VAL A 34 -0.06 12.09 9.97
N ASP A 35 0.93 12.04 9.09
CA ASP A 35 0.88 12.69 7.78
C ASP A 35 0.58 11.62 6.72
N VAL A 36 -0.36 11.91 5.81
CA VAL A 36 -0.68 11.05 4.68
C VAL A 36 -0.29 11.79 3.40
N LEU A 37 0.75 11.32 2.71
CA LEU A 37 1.34 12.02 1.56
C LEU A 37 1.61 11.07 0.40
N PRO A 38 1.40 11.51 -0.85
CA PRO A 38 1.97 10.83 -2.01
C PRO A 38 3.50 10.74 -1.89
N MET A 39 4.11 9.65 -2.35
CA MET A 39 5.57 9.46 -2.27
C MET A 39 6.36 10.58 -2.94
N GLY A 40 5.83 11.16 -4.01
CA GLY A 40 6.47 12.30 -4.71
C GLY A 40 6.51 13.60 -3.92
N GLU A 41 5.74 13.73 -2.84
CA GLU A 41 5.69 14.91 -1.98
C GLU A 41 6.54 14.77 -0.72
N VAL A 42 7.03 13.57 -0.43
CA VAL A 42 7.89 13.30 0.73
C VAL A 42 9.30 13.80 0.44
N LYS A 43 9.76 14.78 1.22
CA LYS A 43 11.08 15.38 1.05
C LYS A 43 12.18 14.62 1.81
N ASP A 44 11.89 14.21 3.03
CA ASP A 44 12.78 13.45 3.90
C ASP A 44 11.98 12.63 4.91
N LEU A 45 12.64 11.74 5.61
CA LEU A 45 12.04 10.92 6.66
C LEU A 45 12.47 11.31 8.08
N ALA A 46 13.26 12.36 8.24
CA ALA A 46 13.86 12.71 9.53
C ALA A 46 12.81 13.04 10.60
N SER A 47 11.70 13.68 10.18
CA SER A 47 10.60 14.07 11.07
C SER A 47 9.64 12.94 11.44
N TYR A 48 9.85 11.73 10.93
CA TYR A 48 8.96 10.60 11.18
C TYR A 48 9.64 9.50 12.00
N ARG A 49 8.95 9.02 13.02
CA ARG A 49 9.40 7.88 13.84
C ARG A 49 9.18 6.54 13.14
N ALA A 50 8.13 6.43 12.34
CA ALA A 50 7.72 5.22 11.65
C ALA A 50 7.15 5.55 10.26
N VAL A 51 7.18 4.59 9.35
CA VAL A 51 6.70 4.73 7.98
C VAL A 51 5.81 3.56 7.59
N VAL A 52 4.63 3.88 7.05
CA VAL A 52 3.75 2.94 6.37
C VAL A 52 3.76 3.31 4.88
N ALA A 53 4.24 2.43 4.03
CA ALA A 53 4.37 2.70 2.60
C ALA A 53 3.51 1.74 1.77
N GLY A 54 2.78 2.27 0.80
CA GLY A 54 1.94 1.45 -0.06
C GLY A 54 2.00 1.81 -1.52
N SER A 55 1.72 0.84 -2.38
CA SER A 55 1.69 1.05 -3.81
C SER A 55 0.54 0.31 -4.48
N ALA A 56 0.00 0.90 -5.53
CA ALA A 56 -0.73 0.15 -6.53
C ALA A 56 0.20 -0.85 -7.22
N ILE A 57 -0.36 -1.95 -7.70
CA ILE A 57 0.38 -2.96 -8.46
C ILE A 57 0.10 -2.80 -9.94
N GLN A 58 1.17 -2.83 -10.73
CA GLN A 58 1.14 -2.91 -12.17
C GLN A 58 2.15 -3.96 -12.65
N ALA A 59 1.73 -4.88 -13.52
CA ALA A 59 2.56 -5.99 -14.00
C ALA A 59 3.24 -6.79 -12.85
N ALA A 60 2.49 -7.12 -11.80
CA ALA A 60 2.95 -7.84 -10.61
C ALA A 60 4.08 -7.13 -9.82
N GLN A 61 4.20 -5.83 -9.95
CA GLN A 61 5.24 -5.04 -9.28
C GLN A 61 4.64 -3.77 -8.66
N TRP A 62 5.28 -3.26 -7.65
CA TRP A 62 5.05 -1.90 -7.16
C TRP A 62 5.34 -0.89 -8.27
N LEU A 63 4.62 0.23 -8.26
CA LEU A 63 4.84 1.30 -9.22
C LEU A 63 6.31 1.78 -9.18
N PRO A 64 6.89 2.18 -10.32
CA PRO A 64 8.29 2.60 -10.39
C PRO A 64 8.64 3.70 -9.40
N GLU A 65 7.76 4.69 -9.21
CA GLU A 65 7.94 5.77 -8.25
C GLU A 65 7.98 5.27 -6.79
N ALA A 66 7.22 4.22 -6.48
CA ALA A 66 7.24 3.61 -5.15
C ALA A 66 8.54 2.83 -4.91
N MET A 67 9.01 2.09 -5.90
CA MET A 67 10.31 1.40 -5.82
C MET A 67 11.46 2.40 -5.72
N HIS A 68 11.40 3.51 -6.45
CA HIS A 68 12.39 4.58 -6.36
C HIS A 68 12.41 5.19 -4.95
N PHE A 69 11.26 5.47 -4.36
CA PHE A 69 11.15 5.99 -3.00
C PHE A 69 11.79 5.05 -1.98
N VAL A 70 11.44 3.76 -2.02
CA VAL A 70 12.02 2.76 -1.12
C VAL A 70 13.54 2.64 -1.29
N GLN A 71 14.01 2.63 -2.53
CA GLN A 71 15.45 2.57 -2.83
C GLN A 71 16.20 3.80 -2.32
N ALA A 72 15.65 5.00 -2.52
CA ALA A 72 16.26 6.25 -2.09
C ALA A 72 16.37 6.37 -0.55
N HIS A 73 15.35 5.87 0.16
CA HIS A 73 15.26 5.96 1.62
C HIS A 73 15.61 4.67 2.35
N ARG A 74 16.16 3.64 1.67
CA ARG A 74 16.37 2.30 2.24
C ARG A 74 17.11 2.31 3.58
N ALA A 75 18.13 3.13 3.73
CA ALA A 75 18.94 3.19 4.95
C ALA A 75 18.17 3.77 6.15
N GLU A 76 17.28 4.72 5.90
CA GLU A 76 16.42 5.28 6.92
C GLU A 76 15.27 4.33 7.28
N LEU A 77 14.62 3.75 6.27
CA LEU A 77 13.54 2.78 6.44
C LEU A 77 14.00 1.55 7.23
N ALA A 78 15.23 1.06 7.01
CA ALA A 78 15.79 -0.06 7.76
C ALA A 78 15.98 0.24 9.27
N ARG A 79 16.06 1.52 9.64
CA ARG A 79 16.27 1.95 11.04
C ARG A 79 14.97 2.33 11.76
N LYS A 80 13.85 2.46 11.03
CA LYS A 80 12.54 2.85 11.56
C LYS A 80 11.57 1.66 11.55
N PRO A 81 10.55 1.64 12.42
CA PRO A 81 9.41 0.76 12.21
C PRO A 81 8.83 1.01 10.82
N PHE A 82 8.75 -0.05 10.03
CA PHE A 82 8.31 0.02 8.63
C PHE A 82 7.22 -1.03 8.38
N ALA A 83 6.11 -0.61 7.80
CA ALA A 83 5.06 -1.48 7.33
C ALA A 83 4.80 -1.22 5.84
N ALA A 84 4.53 -2.27 5.08
CA ALA A 84 4.24 -2.17 3.66
C ALA A 84 2.84 -2.69 3.35
N PHE A 85 2.16 -2.05 2.38
CA PHE A 85 0.90 -2.57 1.84
C PHE A 85 0.85 -2.45 0.32
N LEU A 86 0.04 -3.28 -0.30
CA LEU A 86 -0.24 -3.18 -1.72
C LEU A 86 -1.74 -3.18 -1.99
N VAL A 87 -2.11 -2.58 -3.12
CA VAL A 87 -3.49 -2.55 -3.61
C VAL A 87 -3.50 -3.07 -5.04
N CYS A 88 -4.24 -4.15 -5.30
CA CYS A 88 -4.31 -4.74 -6.62
C CYS A 88 -5.68 -5.34 -6.94
N MET A 89 -6.00 -5.40 -8.23
CA MET A 89 -7.25 -6.00 -8.70
C MET A 89 -7.24 -7.53 -8.67
N THR A 90 -6.07 -8.17 -8.59
CA THR A 90 -5.98 -9.63 -8.49
C THR A 90 -6.69 -10.16 -7.25
N LEU A 91 -6.67 -9.42 -6.14
CA LEU A 91 -7.39 -9.77 -4.92
C LEU A 91 -8.91 -9.59 -5.01
N ALA A 92 -9.40 -8.92 -6.06
CA ALA A 92 -10.82 -8.77 -6.35
C ALA A 92 -11.35 -9.85 -7.33
N MET A 93 -10.50 -10.79 -7.77
CA MET A 93 -10.92 -11.86 -8.67
C MET A 93 -11.90 -12.82 -7.97
N LYS A 94 -12.97 -13.20 -8.70
CA LYS A 94 -14.06 -14.02 -8.15
C LYS A 94 -13.69 -15.48 -7.92
N LYS A 95 -12.61 -15.97 -8.54
CA LYS A 95 -12.17 -17.37 -8.45
C LYS A 95 -10.72 -17.44 -8.04
N GLY A 96 -10.42 -18.29 -7.06
CA GLY A 96 -9.07 -18.55 -6.55
C GLY A 96 -8.71 -17.71 -5.32
N ASP A 97 -7.77 -18.22 -4.53
CA ASP A 97 -7.10 -17.46 -3.47
C ASP A 97 -5.71 -17.06 -3.98
N TYR A 98 -5.52 -15.78 -4.17
CA TYR A 98 -4.27 -15.23 -4.72
C TYR A 98 -3.41 -14.55 -3.66
N ARG A 99 -3.81 -14.58 -2.37
CA ARG A 99 -3.13 -13.83 -1.30
C ARG A 99 -1.64 -14.21 -1.16
N GLU A 100 -1.35 -15.51 -1.15
CA GLU A 100 0.02 -15.99 -1.06
C GLU A 100 0.85 -15.51 -2.26
N HIS A 101 0.34 -15.70 -3.47
CA HIS A 101 1.00 -15.24 -4.70
C HIS A 101 1.20 -13.73 -4.71
N VAL A 102 0.17 -12.96 -4.37
CA VAL A 102 0.23 -11.48 -4.30
C VAL A 102 1.23 -11.01 -3.24
N SER A 103 1.39 -11.73 -2.14
CA SER A 103 2.35 -11.38 -1.09
C SER A 103 3.79 -11.40 -1.59
N THR A 104 4.13 -12.25 -2.57
CA THR A 104 5.48 -12.31 -3.16
C THR A 104 5.85 -11.04 -3.94
N TRP A 105 4.86 -10.24 -4.36
CA TRP A 105 5.12 -8.97 -5.05
C TRP A 105 5.71 -7.89 -4.14
N LEU A 106 5.75 -8.16 -2.83
CA LEU A 106 6.45 -7.33 -1.83
C LEU A 106 7.90 -7.76 -1.59
N ASP A 107 8.33 -8.90 -2.13
CA ASP A 107 9.69 -9.40 -1.91
C ASP A 107 10.79 -8.42 -2.35
N PRO A 108 10.68 -7.68 -3.47
CA PRO A 108 11.64 -6.65 -3.81
C PRO A 108 11.74 -5.54 -2.75
N VAL A 109 10.61 -5.16 -2.13
CA VAL A 109 10.57 -4.16 -1.06
C VAL A 109 11.21 -4.72 0.20
N ARG A 110 10.90 -5.95 0.58
CA ARG A 110 11.51 -6.65 1.74
C ARG A 110 13.02 -6.81 1.56
N ALA A 111 13.48 -7.10 0.35
CA ALA A 111 14.91 -7.20 0.05
C ALA A 111 15.64 -5.87 0.21
N LEU A 112 14.98 -4.73 -0.09
CA LEU A 112 15.55 -3.40 0.05
C LEU A 112 15.51 -2.88 1.50
N VAL A 113 14.43 -3.17 2.21
CA VAL A 113 14.20 -2.72 3.59
C VAL A 113 14.31 -3.92 4.53
N GLN A 114 15.54 -4.40 4.73
CA GLN A 114 15.80 -5.42 5.75
C GLN A 114 15.86 -4.72 7.12
N PRO A 115 14.95 -5.05 8.05
CA PRO A 115 14.99 -4.44 9.37
C PRO A 115 16.28 -4.82 10.10
N VAL A 116 16.85 -3.86 10.83
CA VAL A 116 17.96 -4.13 11.73
C VAL A 116 17.53 -5.20 12.72
N SER A 117 18.40 -6.19 12.97
CA SER A 117 18.13 -7.37 13.81
C SER A 117 17.39 -7.03 15.10
N GLY A 118 16.33 -7.79 15.40
CA GLY A 118 15.55 -7.67 16.63
C GLY A 118 14.21 -6.93 16.50
N ARG A 119 13.82 -6.47 15.31
CA ARG A 119 12.48 -5.90 15.09
C ARG A 119 11.51 -6.97 14.60
N THR A 120 10.29 -6.92 15.12
CA THR A 120 9.19 -7.77 14.68
C THR A 120 8.81 -7.43 13.24
N GLU A 121 8.82 -8.44 12.37
CA GLU A 121 8.31 -8.29 11.01
C GLU A 121 6.80 -8.03 11.06
N VAL A 122 6.38 -6.94 10.43
CA VAL A 122 4.97 -6.57 10.35
C VAL A 122 4.34 -7.28 9.16
N PRO A 123 3.25 -8.04 9.35
CA PRO A 123 2.55 -8.63 8.23
C PRO A 123 2.10 -7.56 7.23
N PRO A 124 2.30 -7.79 5.92
CA PRO A 124 1.95 -6.80 4.92
C PRO A 124 0.43 -6.63 4.78
N GLY A 125 0.01 -5.41 4.45
CA GLY A 125 -1.36 -5.14 4.04
C GLY A 125 -1.58 -5.57 2.59
N LEU A 126 -2.51 -6.49 2.35
CA LEU A 126 -2.86 -6.97 1.02
C LEU A 126 -4.33 -6.65 0.75
N PHE A 127 -4.59 -5.65 -0.10
CA PHE A 127 -5.93 -5.13 -0.31
C PHE A 127 -6.36 -5.19 -1.77
N ALA A 128 -7.64 -5.49 -2.00
CA ALA A 128 -8.26 -5.29 -3.29
C ALA A 128 -8.40 -3.79 -3.58
N GLY A 129 -8.40 -3.44 -4.84
CA GLY A 129 -8.59 -2.07 -5.30
C GLY A 129 -10.03 -1.76 -5.72
N ALA A 130 -10.19 -0.66 -6.46
CA ALA A 130 -11.42 -0.28 -7.13
C ALA A 130 -11.18 -0.19 -8.64
N LEU A 131 -12.14 -0.68 -9.42
CA LEU A 131 -12.10 -0.59 -10.88
C LEU A 131 -13.20 0.36 -11.36
N ASP A 132 -12.78 1.52 -11.86
CA ASP A 132 -13.63 2.46 -12.61
C ASP A 132 -13.02 2.62 -14.00
N LEU A 133 -13.66 2.02 -15.00
CA LEU A 133 -13.18 2.04 -16.38
C LEU A 133 -13.07 3.46 -16.94
N ARG A 134 -13.86 4.42 -16.41
CA ARG A 134 -13.82 5.83 -16.85
C ARG A 134 -12.52 6.53 -16.44
N LYS A 135 -11.88 6.07 -15.35
CA LYS A 135 -10.62 6.62 -14.82
C LYS A 135 -9.37 6.07 -15.50
N ILE A 136 -9.52 5.11 -16.40
CA ILE A 136 -8.39 4.55 -17.15
C ILE A 136 -8.11 5.45 -18.36
N PRO A 137 -6.98 6.18 -18.38
CA PRO A 137 -6.72 7.16 -19.44
C PRO A 137 -6.43 6.51 -20.79
N SER A 138 -5.75 5.36 -20.80
CA SER A 138 -5.40 4.62 -22.01
C SER A 138 -6.63 3.90 -22.59
N PHE A 139 -6.96 4.21 -23.86
CA PHE A 139 -8.04 3.51 -24.56
C PHE A 139 -7.78 2.00 -24.69
N GLY A 140 -6.53 1.61 -24.99
CA GLY A 140 -6.16 0.20 -25.12
C GLY A 140 -6.31 -0.57 -23.80
N ASP A 141 -5.87 0.02 -22.70
CA ASP A 141 -6.02 -0.60 -21.37
C ASP A 141 -7.49 -0.65 -20.94
N ARG A 142 -8.25 0.41 -21.20
CA ARG A 142 -9.70 0.44 -20.96
C ARG A 142 -10.41 -0.69 -21.71
N MET A 143 -10.03 -0.94 -22.98
CA MET A 143 -10.60 -2.02 -23.76
C MET A 143 -10.24 -3.40 -23.20
N LYS A 144 -8.97 -3.61 -22.79
CA LYS A 144 -8.53 -4.86 -22.13
C LYS A 144 -9.33 -5.13 -20.86
N PHE A 145 -9.49 -4.11 -19.99
CA PHE A 145 -10.28 -4.25 -18.76
C PHE A 145 -11.76 -4.50 -19.06
N ARG A 146 -12.34 -3.83 -20.06
CA ARG A 146 -13.74 -4.12 -20.49
C ARG A 146 -13.91 -5.57 -20.94
N MET A 147 -12.98 -6.10 -21.73
CA MET A 147 -13.01 -7.50 -22.14
C MET A 147 -12.90 -8.44 -20.93
N SER A 148 -12.00 -8.15 -20.00
CA SER A 148 -11.83 -8.95 -18.77
C SER A 148 -13.07 -8.92 -17.87
N VAL A 149 -13.76 -7.79 -17.79
CA VAL A 149 -15.06 -7.67 -17.10
C VAL A 149 -16.14 -8.48 -17.83
N ALA A 150 -16.20 -8.38 -19.17
CA ALA A 150 -17.16 -9.15 -19.98
C ALA A 150 -16.93 -10.66 -19.87
N MET A 151 -15.68 -11.11 -19.74
CA MET A 151 -15.32 -12.52 -19.48
C MET A 151 -15.52 -12.96 -18.01
N GLY A 152 -15.92 -12.05 -17.13
CA GLY A 152 -16.24 -12.36 -15.73
C GLY A 152 -15.04 -12.54 -14.80
N PHE A 153 -13.81 -12.13 -15.20
CA PHE A 153 -12.63 -12.17 -14.34
C PHE A 153 -12.74 -11.13 -13.22
N TRP A 154 -13.20 -9.93 -13.53
CA TRP A 154 -13.45 -8.84 -12.59
C TRP A 154 -14.86 -8.28 -12.74
N SER A 155 -15.28 -7.49 -11.76
CA SER A 155 -16.42 -6.60 -11.88
C SER A 155 -15.97 -5.15 -11.68
N GLU A 156 -16.67 -4.22 -12.35
CA GLU A 156 -16.50 -2.79 -12.10
C GLU A 156 -17.07 -2.46 -10.72
N GLY A 157 -16.41 -1.56 -10.00
CA GLY A 157 -16.84 -1.12 -8.69
C GLY A 157 -15.71 -1.03 -7.66
N ASP A 158 -16.08 -0.75 -6.43
CA ASP A 158 -15.18 -0.71 -5.27
C ASP A 158 -15.13 -2.09 -4.61
N HIS A 159 -13.95 -2.71 -4.63
CA HIS A 159 -13.69 -4.02 -4.04
C HIS A 159 -12.85 -3.92 -2.75
N ARG A 160 -12.57 -2.70 -2.27
CA ARG A 160 -11.81 -2.49 -1.04
C ARG A 160 -12.61 -2.98 0.16
N ASP A 161 -12.01 -3.88 0.94
CA ASP A 161 -12.57 -4.29 2.22
C ASP A 161 -12.11 -3.31 3.30
N TRP A 162 -12.93 -2.29 3.54
CA TRP A 162 -12.65 -1.24 4.52
C TRP A 162 -12.47 -1.79 5.92
N LYS A 163 -13.23 -2.84 6.29
CA LYS A 163 -13.10 -3.49 7.60
C LYS A 163 -11.73 -4.16 7.76
N ALA A 164 -11.26 -4.86 6.74
CA ALA A 164 -9.95 -5.49 6.74
C ALA A 164 -8.82 -4.43 6.74
N ILE A 165 -8.99 -3.30 6.03
CA ILE A 165 -8.04 -2.19 6.02
C ILE A 165 -7.92 -1.58 7.42
N HIS A 166 -9.04 -1.29 8.08
CA HIS A 166 -9.06 -0.75 9.45
C HIS A 166 -8.42 -1.73 10.44
N ALA A 167 -8.81 -3.01 10.41
CA ALA A 167 -8.27 -4.03 11.31
C ALA A 167 -6.74 -4.18 11.16
N TRP A 168 -6.24 -4.13 9.93
CA TRP A 168 -4.80 -4.16 9.69
C TRP A 168 -4.12 -2.91 10.24
N ALA A 169 -4.66 -1.72 10.00
CA ALA A 169 -4.12 -0.47 10.53
C ALA A 169 -4.12 -0.44 12.07
N GLU A 170 -5.18 -0.92 12.71
CA GLU A 170 -5.23 -1.09 14.18
C GLU A 170 -4.11 -2.01 14.69
N SER A 171 -3.83 -3.11 13.97
CA SER A 171 -2.76 -4.04 14.34
C SER A 171 -1.35 -3.42 14.28
N LEU A 172 -1.19 -2.30 13.56
CA LEU A 172 0.08 -1.56 13.49
C LEU A 172 0.31 -0.67 14.72
N CYS A 173 -0.75 -0.21 15.41
CA CYS A 173 -0.63 0.73 16.53
C CYS A 173 0.41 0.27 17.59
N PRO A 174 0.36 -0.98 18.12
CA PRO A 174 1.32 -1.41 19.13
C PRO A 174 2.76 -1.53 18.59
N LEU A 175 2.95 -1.59 17.27
CA LEU A 175 4.27 -1.73 16.63
C LEU A 175 4.89 -0.38 16.26
N LEU A 176 4.05 0.59 15.92
CA LEU A 176 4.48 1.90 15.44
C LEU A 176 4.50 2.97 16.55
N LEU A 177 3.79 2.74 17.68
CA LEU A 177 3.65 3.68 18.78
C LEU A 177 4.59 3.40 19.97
N GLN A 178 5.40 2.32 19.89
CA GLN A 178 6.40 1.98 20.94
C GLN A 178 7.63 2.86 20.89
#